data_902a675d4d5d15c4a3b987f0d8a7b6d0
#
_entry.id   902a675d4d5d15c4a3b987f0d8a7b6d0
#
_cell.length_a   1.000
_cell.length_b   1.000
_cell.length_c   1.000
_cell.angle_alpha   90.00
_cell.angle_beta   90.00
_cell.angle_gamma   90.00
#
_symmetry.space_group_name_H-M   'P 1'
#
loop_
_entity.id
_entity.type
_entity.pdbx_description
1 polymer ?
#
loop_
_entity_poly.entity_id
_entity_poly.type
_entity_poly.pdbx_seq_one_letter_code
_entity_poly.pdbx_strand_id
1 'polypeptide(L)'
;PLHTFDDYTKLAKVPVGKNISIDEKAVRLIVDSLTQLLTIERKILNKSGEANDEGTNSMMSDFITEQEKTVWMMKAWLGEIV
;
A
#
# COMPACT_ATOMS: atom_id res chain seq x y z
N PRO A 1 -6.11 -11.01 -2.72
CA PRO A 1 -6.60 -11.47 -4.00
C PRO A 1 -6.14 -10.62 -5.15
N LEU A 2 -5.92 -11.28 -6.25
CA LEU A 2 -5.36 -10.68 -7.44
C LEU A 2 -6.25 -9.61 -8.04
N HIS A 3 -7.56 -9.76 -7.93
CA HIS A 3 -8.50 -8.79 -8.49
C HIS A 3 -8.35 -7.42 -7.85
N THR A 4 -8.16 -7.38 -6.55
CA THR A 4 -8.00 -6.12 -5.83
C THR A 4 -6.75 -5.39 -6.31
N PHE A 5 -5.67 -6.11 -6.50
CA PHE A 5 -4.43 -5.54 -6.99
C PHE A 5 -4.59 -4.98 -8.41
N ASP A 6 -5.27 -5.73 -9.28
CA ASP A 6 -5.53 -5.28 -10.64
C ASP A 6 -6.36 -4.01 -10.66
N ASP A 7 -7.36 -3.92 -9.79
CA ASP A 7 -8.19 -2.73 -9.67
C ASP A 7 -7.37 -1.53 -9.25
N TYR A 8 -6.46 -1.69 -8.32
CA TYR A 8 -5.56 -0.61 -7.90
C TYR A 8 -4.68 -0.16 -9.06
N THR A 9 -4.18 -1.10 -9.83
CA THR A 9 -3.34 -0.79 -10.99
C THR A 9 -4.12 0.01 -12.04
N LYS A 10 -5.37 -0.37 -12.26
CA LYS A 10 -6.23 0.36 -13.21
C LYS A 10 -6.49 1.79 -12.75
N LEU A 11 -6.75 1.98 -11.46
CA LEU A 11 -6.95 3.32 -10.91
C LEU A 11 -5.72 4.19 -11.10
N ALA A 12 -4.54 3.62 -10.91
CA ALA A 12 -3.30 4.36 -11.06
C ALA A 12 -3.05 4.78 -12.51
N LYS A 13 -3.69 4.13 -13.48
CA LYS A 13 -3.52 4.43 -14.90
C LYS A 13 -4.60 5.33 -15.47
N VAL A 14 -5.59 5.71 -14.69
CA VAL A 14 -6.68 6.57 -15.16
C VAL A 14 -6.11 7.95 -15.54
N PRO A 15 -6.49 8.47 -16.74
CA PRO A 15 -6.02 9.80 -17.15
C PRO A 15 -6.46 10.88 -16.18
N VAL A 16 -5.52 11.75 -15.84
CA VAL A 16 -5.74 12.79 -14.83
C VAL A 16 -6.77 13.84 -15.27
N GLY A 17 -7.01 14.00 -16.54
CA GLY A 17 -7.91 15.03 -17.03
C GLY A 17 -9.40 14.77 -16.85
N LYS A 18 -9.79 13.58 -16.39
CA LYS A 18 -11.19 13.20 -16.23
C LYS A 18 -11.49 12.85 -14.79
N ASN A 19 -12.55 13.40 -14.23
CA ASN A 19 -13.02 13.05 -12.89
C ASN A 19 -11.89 13.02 -11.86
N ILE A 20 -11.06 14.04 -11.90
CA ILE A 20 -9.88 14.12 -11.02
C ILE A 20 -10.26 13.95 -9.55
N SER A 21 -11.34 14.57 -9.10
CA SER A 21 -11.71 14.52 -7.70
C SER A 21 -12.13 13.11 -7.25
N ILE A 22 -12.80 12.36 -8.14
CA ILE A 22 -13.21 10.99 -7.84
C ILE A 22 -11.99 10.08 -7.79
N ASP A 23 -11.13 10.18 -8.78
CA ASP A 23 -9.93 9.37 -8.85
C ASP A 23 -9.00 9.67 -7.67
N GLU A 24 -8.87 10.94 -7.33
CA GLU A 24 -8.07 11.34 -6.18
C GLU A 24 -8.61 10.78 -4.89
N LYS A 25 -9.93 10.85 -4.68
CA LYS A 25 -10.55 10.29 -3.49
C LYS A 25 -10.35 8.78 -3.40
N ALA A 26 -10.48 8.09 -4.53
CA ALA A 26 -10.27 6.65 -4.57
C ALA A 26 -8.83 6.29 -4.20
N VAL A 27 -7.87 7.00 -4.75
CA VAL A 27 -6.46 6.76 -4.45
C VAL A 27 -6.15 7.07 -2.99
N ARG A 28 -6.70 8.16 -2.45
CA ARG A 28 -6.51 8.49 -1.03
C ARG A 28 -7.07 7.40 -0.12
N LEU A 29 -8.22 6.86 -0.47
CA LEU A 29 -8.82 5.77 0.30
C LEU A 29 -7.93 4.52 0.28
N ILE A 30 -7.37 4.20 -0.88
CA ILE A 30 -6.44 3.08 -1.01
C ILE A 30 -5.19 3.32 -0.16
N VAL A 31 -4.63 4.53 -0.22
CA VAL A 31 -3.46 4.88 0.59
C VAL A 31 -3.76 4.73 2.07
N ASP A 32 -4.91 5.21 2.52
CA ASP A 32 -5.29 5.09 3.93
C ASP A 32 -5.42 3.62 4.34
N SER A 33 -6.04 2.81 3.49
CA SER A 33 -6.22 1.38 3.75
C SER A 33 -4.88 0.65 3.82
N LEU A 34 -3.98 0.94 2.89
CA LEU A 34 -2.64 0.35 2.89
C LEU A 34 -1.82 0.79 4.09
N THR A 35 -1.97 2.05 4.50
CA THR A 35 -1.26 2.56 5.69
C THR A 35 -1.72 1.83 6.95
N GLN A 36 -3.02 1.58 7.08
CA GLN A 36 -3.55 0.81 8.21
C GLN A 36 -3.04 -0.62 8.17
N LEU A 37 -3.03 -1.23 7.00
CA LEU A 37 -2.51 -2.59 6.84
C LEU A 37 -1.04 -2.67 7.20
N LEU A 38 -0.25 -1.69 6.81
CA LEU A 38 1.16 -1.62 7.18
C LEU A 38 1.35 -1.59 8.69
N THR A 39 0.51 -0.86 9.39
CA THR A 39 0.56 -0.80 10.86
C THR A 39 0.36 -2.19 11.47
N ILE A 40 -0.62 -2.94 10.95
CA ILE A 40 -0.88 -4.30 11.41
C ILE A 40 0.29 -5.21 11.08
N GLU A 41 0.82 -5.10 9.89
CA GLU A 41 1.93 -5.95 9.44
C GLU A 41 3.19 -5.71 10.26
N ARG A 42 3.46 -4.47 10.65
CA ARG A 42 4.59 -4.17 11.52
C ARG A 42 4.45 -4.80 12.89
N LYS A 43 3.22 -4.88 13.40
CA LYS A 43 2.98 -5.58 14.67
C LYS A 43 3.26 -7.07 14.53
N ILE A 44 2.87 -7.68 13.42
CA ILE A 44 3.16 -9.08 13.15
C ILE A 44 4.66 -9.30 13.03
N LEU A 45 5.34 -8.39 12.34
CA LEU A 45 6.79 -8.45 12.19
C LEU A 45 7.48 -8.45 13.55
N ASN A 46 7.07 -7.53 14.43
CA ASN A 46 7.67 -7.45 15.77
C ASN A 46 7.41 -8.72 16.58
N LYS A 47 6.18 -9.23 16.52
CA LYS A 47 5.85 -10.45 17.27
C LYS A 47 6.59 -11.67 16.75
N SER A 48 6.76 -11.79 15.43
CA SER A 48 7.50 -12.90 14.85
C SER A 48 8.97 -12.84 15.22
N GLY A 49 9.54 -11.63 15.33
CA GLY A 49 10.89 -11.45 15.80
C GLY A 49 11.06 -11.90 17.25
N GLU A 50 10.11 -11.54 18.12
CA GLU A 50 10.11 -11.96 19.52
C GLU A 50 10.00 -13.47 19.66
N ALA A 51 9.23 -14.11 18.77
CA ALA A 51 9.05 -15.56 18.79
C ALA A 51 10.13 -16.32 18.01
N ASN A 52 11.09 -15.61 17.43
CA ASN A 52 12.14 -16.19 16.59
C ASN A 52 11.57 -16.92 15.37
N ASP A 53 10.44 -16.46 14.87
CA ASP A 53 9.82 -17.01 13.65
C ASP A 53 10.40 -16.30 12.43
N GLU A 54 11.56 -16.78 11.99
CA GLU A 54 12.29 -16.12 10.90
C GLU A 54 11.55 -16.17 9.57
N GLY A 55 10.80 -17.24 9.32
CA GLY A 55 10.03 -17.36 8.08
C GLY A 55 8.94 -16.30 7.98
N THR A 56 8.15 -16.15 9.04
CA THR A 56 7.11 -15.12 9.09
C THR A 56 7.74 -13.73 9.07
N ASN A 57 8.84 -13.54 9.80
CA ASN A 57 9.52 -12.26 9.85
C ASN A 57 9.99 -11.83 8.46
N SER A 58 10.62 -12.73 7.72
CA SER A 58 11.12 -12.46 6.39
C SER A 58 9.98 -12.14 5.42
N MET A 59 8.90 -12.91 5.47
CA MET A 59 7.75 -12.70 4.62
C MET A 59 7.08 -11.34 4.90
N MET A 60 6.94 -10.98 6.16
CA MET A 60 6.35 -9.69 6.54
C MET A 60 7.24 -8.54 6.12
N SER A 61 8.55 -8.69 6.24
CA SER A 61 9.49 -7.66 5.78
C SER A 61 9.31 -7.39 4.28
N ASP A 62 9.17 -8.44 3.48
CA ASP A 62 8.98 -8.30 2.04
C ASP A 62 7.65 -7.63 1.72
N PHE A 63 6.57 -8.04 2.38
CA PHE A 63 5.26 -7.42 2.19
C PHE A 63 5.28 -5.94 2.54
N ILE A 64 5.87 -5.59 3.66
CA ILE A 64 5.97 -4.20 4.10
C ILE A 64 6.74 -3.38 3.07
N THR A 65 7.85 -3.89 2.59
CA THR A 65 8.66 -3.19 1.59
C THR A 65 7.86 -2.93 0.31
N GLU A 66 7.15 -3.94 -0.19
CA GLU A 66 6.36 -3.77 -1.41
C GLU A 66 5.21 -2.79 -1.22
N GLN A 67 4.52 -2.88 -0.10
CA GLN A 67 3.40 -1.99 0.17
C GLN A 67 3.84 -0.56 0.41
N GLU A 68 4.99 -0.36 1.05
CA GLU A 68 5.54 0.98 1.22
C GLU A 68 5.87 1.62 -0.11
N LYS A 69 6.42 0.85 -1.04
CA LYS A 69 6.67 1.33 -2.40
C LYS A 69 5.38 1.75 -3.08
N THR A 70 4.35 0.92 -2.95
CA THR A 70 3.05 1.22 -3.56
C THR A 70 2.44 2.49 -2.98
N VAL A 71 2.47 2.63 -1.66
CA VAL A 71 1.96 3.83 -0.98
C VAL A 71 2.73 5.06 -1.44
N TRP A 72 4.05 4.95 -1.52
CA TRP A 72 4.89 6.05 -1.94
C TRP A 72 4.57 6.50 -3.37
N MET A 73 4.39 5.52 -4.28
CA MET A 73 4.02 5.82 -5.66
C MET A 73 2.66 6.51 -5.75
N MET A 74 1.70 6.03 -4.98
CA MET A 74 0.36 6.64 -4.97
C MET A 74 0.38 8.05 -4.41
N LYS A 75 1.15 8.29 -3.36
CA LYS A 75 1.30 9.64 -2.81
C LYS A 75 1.97 10.57 -3.81
N ALA A 76 2.97 10.08 -4.53
CA ALA A 76 3.61 10.86 -5.58
C ALA A 76 2.61 11.22 -6.68
N TRP A 77 1.76 10.28 -7.05
CA TRP A 77 0.71 10.53 -8.04
C TRP A 77 -0.26 11.60 -7.54
N LEU A 78 -0.56 11.61 -6.26
CA LEU A 78 -1.42 12.63 -5.65
C LEU A 78 -0.72 13.98 -5.51
N GLY A 79 0.59 14.04 -5.74
CA GLY A 79 1.35 15.27 -5.56
C GLY A 79 1.70 15.60 -4.11
N GLU A 80 1.56 14.65 -3.20
CA GLU A 80 1.86 14.88 -1.78
C GLU A 80 3.34 14.75 -1.45
N ILE A 81 4.10 14.11 -2.32
CA ILE A 81 5.54 13.97 -2.15
C ILE A 81 6.23 14.89 -3.14
N VAL A 82 7.08 15.74 -2.64
CA VAL A 82 7.80 16.72 -3.45
C VAL A 82 9.21 16.26 -3.72
#